data_6b00bfa2c6f41d05ec21d0cc1da76c35
#
_entry.id   6b00bfa2c6f41d05ec21d0cc1da76c35
#
_cell.length_a   1.000
_cell.length_b   1.000
_cell.length_c   1.000
_cell.angle_alpha   90.00
_cell.angle_beta   90.00
_cell.angle_gamma   90.00
#
_symmetry.space_group_name_H-M   'P 1'
#
loop_
_entity.id
_entity.type
_entity.pdbx_description
1 polymer ?
#
loop_
_entity_poly.entity_id
_entity_poly.type
_entity_poly.pdbx_seq_one_letter_code
_entity_poly.pdbx_strand_id
1 'polypeptide(L)'
;MLPGFQAWMGQAGVDPDEVQWLAALLTDFFKNYAQSVPAPDARNLDVGMTSKILDSAGGFHXEMREAISLALNSYLKFLLTTAAWLGTPAQLQQLITMTTPEAAQAANSKYAQRVSRAFLTPGESAAAAEELVLVRRATALLAWIGEGREVTTSGLLKRKDIQAGAACVDMNAVGSASRAGAAGAKGTTQVPGADEAPMPVTSMTQLQRLMDYWRALADAELIHISRQRVTVTGAGXGLQSDPSERPRYAVMVAYFLLYDALIPYGXRRPESPVRTGVAEILASASSAHPPEASTVLDKAAHAGHRDYTAILVESEIRRAASEGLVEVGTHMVVPPLLRHAVEQLLRVLDEHNQKHARRSRPPSEATYQLKIQIEGITPPVWRRINVPAEFGLDELHDTIQHLFAWNDTHLHEFMVGTRPAGVRYAPDHPELEHFGEPPLDEWGVPLNTLLHSPWTXLLYTYDFGDNWEHTLTXEKILPAAGPGLLPHCVAGSGHPPQEDSXGPHGWMEKLAISEDPSYSENQHIRDWLGLGKGQSIDPAAFNVALVNQRLAALRPAH
;
A
#
# COMPACT_ATOMS: atom_id res chain seq x y z
N MET A 1 14.20 -29.06 -33.22
CA MET A 1 13.26 -27.96 -32.93
C MET A 1 13.93 -26.58 -32.91
N LEU A 2 15.15 -26.48 -32.34
CA LEU A 2 15.83 -25.17 -32.25
C LEU A 2 16.13 -24.52 -33.60
N PRO A 3 16.62 -25.25 -34.64
CA PRO A 3 16.80 -24.58 -35.93
C PRO A 3 15.52 -24.00 -36.53
N GLY A 4 14.40 -24.70 -36.35
CA GLY A 4 13.09 -24.19 -36.79
C GLY A 4 12.68 -22.95 -36.01
N PHE A 5 12.91 -22.93 -34.69
CA PHE A 5 12.66 -21.79 -33.84
C PHE A 5 13.49 -20.58 -34.28
N GLN A 6 14.79 -20.80 -34.52
CA GLN A 6 15.68 -19.72 -34.96
C GLN A 6 15.23 -19.13 -36.29
N ALA A 7 14.84 -20.00 -37.24
CA ALA A 7 14.32 -19.54 -38.56
C ALA A 7 13.03 -18.74 -38.40
N TRP A 8 12.13 -19.21 -37.50
CA TRP A 8 10.86 -18.54 -37.23
C TRP A 8 11.07 -17.14 -36.64
N MET A 9 12.01 -17.01 -35.69
CA MET A 9 12.36 -15.73 -35.07
C MET A 9 12.98 -14.78 -36.13
N GLY A 10 13.85 -15.30 -36.98
CA GLY A 10 14.46 -14.51 -38.05
C GLY A 10 13.44 -13.98 -39.02
N GLN A 11 12.43 -14.78 -39.38
CA GLN A 11 11.34 -14.37 -40.26
C GLN A 11 10.48 -13.28 -39.60
N ALA A 12 10.42 -13.27 -38.28
CA ALA A 12 9.70 -12.24 -37.52
C ALA A 12 10.51 -10.95 -37.36
N GLY A 13 11.74 -10.91 -37.87
CA GLY A 13 12.57 -9.72 -37.85
C GLY A 13 13.36 -9.52 -36.56
N VAL A 14 13.52 -10.57 -35.75
CA VAL A 14 14.31 -10.49 -34.54
C VAL A 14 15.78 -10.43 -34.87
N ASP A 15 16.54 -9.60 -34.17
CA ASP A 15 17.97 -9.41 -34.40
C ASP A 15 18.72 -10.78 -34.31
N PRO A 16 19.59 -11.08 -35.30
CA PRO A 16 20.30 -12.38 -35.30
C PRO A 16 21.09 -12.69 -34.03
N ASP A 17 21.70 -11.69 -33.39
CA ASP A 17 22.44 -11.90 -32.15
C ASP A 17 21.50 -12.26 -31.01
N GLU A 18 20.32 -11.64 -30.97
CA GLU A 18 19.29 -11.96 -29.99
C GLU A 18 18.76 -13.39 -30.21
N VAL A 19 18.52 -13.77 -31.46
CA VAL A 19 18.07 -15.13 -31.79
C VAL A 19 19.09 -16.17 -31.30
N GLN A 20 20.37 -15.90 -31.53
CA GLN A 20 21.44 -16.81 -31.11
C GLN A 20 21.52 -16.93 -29.58
N TRP A 21 21.35 -15.80 -28.90
CA TRP A 21 21.37 -15.76 -27.44
C TRP A 21 20.19 -16.55 -26.84
N LEU A 22 18.98 -16.34 -27.37
CA LEU A 22 17.79 -17.08 -26.91
C LEU A 22 17.96 -18.58 -27.17
N ALA A 23 18.50 -18.96 -28.33
CA ALA A 23 18.74 -20.37 -28.65
C ALA A 23 19.76 -21.01 -27.71
N ALA A 24 20.79 -20.26 -27.29
CA ALA A 24 21.78 -20.76 -26.33
C ALA A 24 21.14 -21.01 -24.96
N LEU A 25 20.28 -20.10 -24.50
CA LEU A 25 19.54 -20.28 -23.25
C LEU A 25 18.64 -21.51 -23.30
N LEU A 26 17.96 -21.71 -24.42
CA LEU A 26 17.09 -22.88 -24.62
C LEU A 26 17.90 -24.16 -24.68
N THR A 27 19.09 -24.14 -25.27
CA THR A 27 19.96 -25.31 -25.30
C THR A 27 20.29 -25.77 -23.88
N ASP A 28 20.67 -24.84 -23.01
CA ASP A 28 20.96 -25.14 -21.62
C ASP A 28 19.72 -25.64 -20.88
N PHE A 29 18.56 -25.00 -21.10
CA PHE A 29 17.30 -25.44 -20.50
C PHE A 29 16.96 -26.87 -20.92
N PHE A 30 17.00 -27.16 -22.22
CA PHE A 30 16.65 -28.50 -22.72
C PHE A 30 17.62 -29.57 -22.25
N LYS A 31 18.88 -29.22 -22.07
CA LYS A 31 19.90 -30.16 -21.52
C LYS A 31 19.53 -30.57 -20.09
N ASN A 32 19.14 -29.58 -19.26
CA ASN A 32 18.69 -29.85 -17.89
C ASN A 32 17.38 -30.61 -17.88
N TYR A 33 16.47 -30.24 -18.73
CA TYR A 33 15.15 -30.89 -18.83
C TYR A 33 15.29 -32.36 -19.21
N ALA A 34 16.16 -32.66 -20.19
CA ALA A 34 16.38 -34.03 -20.66
C ALA A 34 16.97 -34.93 -19.58
N GLN A 35 17.74 -34.37 -18.67
CA GLN A 35 18.31 -35.14 -17.54
C GLN A 35 17.28 -35.36 -16.43
N SER A 36 16.17 -34.63 -16.45
CA SER A 36 15.22 -34.61 -15.35
C SER A 36 13.93 -35.41 -15.63
N VAL A 37 13.71 -35.83 -16.87
CA VAL A 37 12.51 -36.58 -17.26
C VAL A 37 12.92 -37.85 -18.03
N PRO A 38 12.11 -38.95 -17.90
CA PRO A 38 12.49 -40.22 -18.53
C PRO A 38 12.33 -40.23 -20.05
N ALA A 39 11.40 -39.50 -20.63
CA ALA A 39 11.17 -39.46 -22.07
C ALA A 39 11.03 -38.01 -22.55
N PRO A 40 12.13 -37.26 -22.59
CA PRO A 40 12.05 -35.84 -22.91
C PRO A 40 11.64 -35.58 -24.36
N ASP A 41 10.71 -34.67 -24.57
CA ASP A 41 10.30 -34.18 -25.87
C ASP A 41 10.12 -32.68 -25.79
N ALA A 42 10.88 -31.95 -26.59
CA ALA A 42 10.85 -30.49 -26.61
C ALA A 42 9.50 -29.92 -27.07
N ARG A 43 8.61 -30.79 -27.60
CA ARG A 43 7.25 -30.40 -28.02
C ARG A 43 6.19 -30.73 -27.01
N ASN A 44 6.59 -31.26 -25.84
CA ASN A 44 5.66 -31.64 -24.77
C ASN A 44 6.36 -31.52 -23.43
N LEU A 45 6.46 -30.29 -22.93
CA LEU A 45 7.16 -30.01 -21.67
C LEU A 45 6.19 -30.19 -20.48
N ASP A 46 6.68 -30.83 -19.43
CA ASP A 46 5.95 -30.98 -18.18
C ASP A 46 5.97 -29.66 -17.41
N VAL A 47 4.80 -29.20 -16.96
CA VAL A 47 4.64 -27.92 -16.28
C VAL A 47 5.44 -27.89 -14.98
N GLY A 48 5.31 -28.95 -14.16
CA GLY A 48 5.98 -29.03 -12.86
C GLY A 48 7.49 -29.05 -12.98
N MET A 49 8.01 -29.84 -13.92
CA MET A 49 9.46 -29.93 -14.13
C MET A 49 10.03 -28.62 -14.69
N THR A 50 9.30 -27.98 -15.62
CA THR A 50 9.70 -26.68 -16.15
C THR A 50 9.80 -25.64 -15.02
N SER A 51 8.81 -25.62 -14.12
CA SER A 51 8.82 -24.73 -12.97
C SER A 51 10.05 -24.98 -12.08
N LYS A 52 10.34 -26.25 -11.79
CA LYS A 52 11.50 -26.61 -10.94
C LYS A 52 12.83 -26.14 -11.55
N ILE A 53 12.99 -26.32 -12.87
CA ILE A 53 14.22 -25.89 -13.54
C ILE A 53 14.36 -24.36 -13.50
N LEU A 54 13.24 -23.63 -13.73
CA LEU A 54 13.24 -22.17 -13.65
C LEU A 54 13.57 -21.70 -12.23
N ASP A 55 13.03 -22.36 -11.22
CA ASP A 55 13.30 -22.01 -9.82
C ASP A 55 14.76 -22.23 -9.46
N SER A 56 15.33 -23.33 -9.94
CA SER A 56 16.77 -23.62 -9.72
C SER A 56 17.64 -22.54 -10.35
N ALA A 57 17.32 -22.10 -11.55
CA ALA A 57 18.07 -21.06 -12.24
C ALA A 57 17.99 -19.73 -11.46
N GLY A 58 16.83 -19.41 -10.94
CA GLY A 58 16.60 -18.21 -10.14
C GLY A 58 17.35 -18.21 -8.81
N GLY A 59 17.66 -19.39 -8.29
CA GLY A 59 18.38 -19.53 -7.01
C GLY A 59 19.78 -18.97 -7.03
N PHE A 60 20.39 -18.82 -8.22
CA PHE A 60 21.74 -18.26 -8.38
C PHE A 60 21.72 -16.80 -8.82
N HIS A 61 20.90 -16.48 -9.79
CA HIS A 61 20.81 -15.11 -10.33
C HIS A 61 19.40 -14.86 -10.91
N UNK A 62 18.87 -14.03 -10.60
CA UNK A 62 17.63 -13.70 -10.99
C UNK A 62 17.51 -13.49 -12.40
N GLU A 63 18.42 -12.64 -12.76
CA GLU A 63 18.44 -12.29 -14.17
C GLU A 63 18.44 -13.53 -15.08
N MET A 64 19.05 -14.59 -14.62
CA MET A 64 19.11 -15.84 -15.37
C MET A 64 17.71 -16.45 -15.52
N ARG A 65 16.92 -16.45 -14.44
CA ARG A 65 15.54 -16.95 -14.50
C ARG A 65 14.71 -16.14 -15.52
N GLU A 66 14.86 -14.84 -15.48
CA GLU A 66 14.13 -13.95 -16.40
C GLU A 66 14.53 -14.22 -17.86
N ALA A 67 15.83 -14.37 -18.10
CA ALA A 67 16.36 -14.62 -19.44
C ALA A 67 15.85 -15.96 -20.00
N ILE A 68 15.92 -17.02 -19.20
CA ILE A 68 15.45 -18.36 -19.62
C ILE A 68 13.91 -18.33 -19.83
N SER A 69 13.17 -17.63 -18.96
CA SER A 69 11.71 -17.49 -19.10
C SER A 69 11.35 -16.79 -20.42
N LEU A 70 12.08 -15.72 -20.76
CA LEU A 70 11.87 -15.01 -22.03
C LEU A 70 12.10 -15.94 -23.22
N ALA A 71 13.20 -16.69 -23.19
CA ALA A 71 13.51 -17.63 -24.27
C ALA A 71 12.44 -18.72 -24.38
N LEU A 72 12.00 -19.28 -23.24
CA LEU A 72 10.94 -20.30 -23.21
C LEU A 72 9.61 -19.73 -23.71
N ASN A 73 9.25 -18.54 -23.29
CA ASN A 73 7.99 -17.92 -23.71
C ASN A 73 7.95 -17.80 -25.24
N SER A 74 9.04 -17.30 -25.84
CA SER A 74 9.16 -17.18 -27.28
C SER A 74 9.09 -18.56 -27.97
N TYR A 75 9.75 -19.55 -27.40
CA TYR A 75 9.75 -20.92 -27.94
C TYR A 75 8.35 -21.54 -27.88
N LEU A 76 7.64 -21.36 -26.76
CA LEU A 76 6.28 -21.90 -26.61
C LEU A 76 5.32 -21.23 -27.58
N LYS A 77 5.48 -19.93 -27.85
CA LYS A 77 4.69 -19.23 -28.86
C LYS A 77 5.00 -19.76 -30.26
N PHE A 78 6.25 -20.11 -30.54
CA PHE A 78 6.65 -20.79 -31.77
C PHE A 78 5.91 -22.13 -31.91
N LEU A 79 5.87 -22.94 -30.85
CA LEU A 79 5.15 -24.22 -30.88
C LEU A 79 3.66 -24.03 -31.12
N LEU A 80 3.08 -23.00 -30.49
CA LEU A 80 1.66 -22.68 -30.68
C LEU A 80 1.37 -22.24 -32.12
N THR A 81 2.18 -21.31 -32.63
CA THR A 81 1.96 -20.73 -33.97
C THR A 81 2.15 -21.77 -35.08
N THR A 82 3.10 -22.68 -34.91
CA THR A 82 3.39 -23.69 -35.94
C THR A 82 2.63 -25.01 -35.72
N ALA A 83 1.73 -25.05 -34.71
CA ALA A 83 0.96 -26.24 -34.36
C ALA A 83 1.86 -27.47 -34.07
N ALA A 84 3.05 -27.22 -33.50
CA ALA A 84 4.04 -28.27 -33.22
C ALA A 84 3.90 -28.84 -31.80
N TRP A 85 3.08 -28.23 -30.94
CA TRP A 85 2.88 -28.71 -29.56
C TRP A 85 2.18 -30.07 -29.55
N LEU A 86 2.70 -31.02 -28.76
CA LEU A 86 2.14 -32.37 -28.68
C LEU A 86 1.36 -32.65 -27.39
N GLY A 87 1.43 -31.76 -26.41
CA GLY A 87 0.66 -31.89 -25.17
C GLY A 87 -0.74 -31.33 -25.30
N THR A 88 -1.44 -31.16 -24.18
CA THR A 88 -2.77 -30.57 -24.19
C THR A 88 -2.70 -29.05 -24.39
N PRO A 89 -3.74 -28.44 -25.00
CA PRO A 89 -3.77 -26.97 -25.09
C PRO A 89 -3.72 -26.27 -23.75
N ALA A 90 -4.30 -26.84 -22.71
CA ALA A 90 -4.30 -26.27 -21.36
C ALA A 90 -2.87 -26.21 -20.80
N GLN A 91 -2.08 -27.28 -21.00
CA GLN A 91 -0.68 -27.31 -20.56
C GLN A 91 0.15 -26.23 -21.27
N LEU A 92 -0.04 -26.09 -22.59
CA LEU A 92 0.69 -25.08 -23.36
C LEU A 92 0.36 -23.67 -22.85
N GLN A 93 -0.93 -23.39 -22.64
CA GLN A 93 -1.36 -22.09 -22.13
C GLN A 93 -0.77 -21.80 -20.75
N GLN A 94 -0.74 -22.81 -19.90
CA GLN A 94 -0.17 -22.69 -18.56
C GLN A 94 1.33 -22.37 -18.62
N LEU A 95 2.07 -23.06 -19.50
CA LEU A 95 3.49 -22.81 -19.70
C LEU A 95 3.76 -21.41 -20.25
N ILE A 96 2.96 -20.96 -21.21
CA ILE A 96 3.10 -19.62 -21.78
C ILE A 96 2.88 -18.57 -20.69
N THR A 97 1.82 -18.74 -19.88
CA THR A 97 1.50 -17.80 -18.80
C THR A 97 2.61 -17.71 -17.76
N MET A 98 3.17 -18.87 -17.35
CA MET A 98 4.19 -18.89 -16.30
C MET A 98 5.55 -18.37 -16.76
N THR A 99 5.77 -18.24 -18.06
CA THR A 99 7.05 -17.75 -18.62
C THR A 99 6.99 -16.31 -19.13
N THR A 100 5.91 -15.57 -18.85
CA THR A 100 5.86 -14.14 -19.20
C THR A 100 6.89 -13.37 -18.39
N PRO A 101 7.34 -12.20 -18.88
CA PRO A 101 8.25 -11.36 -18.08
C PRO A 101 7.68 -11.02 -16.70
N GLU A 102 6.39 -10.75 -16.63
CA GLU A 102 5.72 -10.42 -15.36
C GLU A 102 5.76 -11.59 -14.39
N ALA A 103 5.58 -12.81 -14.89
CA ALA A 103 5.65 -14.02 -14.06
C ALA A 103 7.07 -14.27 -13.54
N ALA A 104 8.07 -14.04 -14.39
CA ALA A 104 9.48 -14.21 -14.02
C ALA A 104 9.87 -13.21 -12.91
N GLN A 105 9.41 -11.97 -13.02
CA GLN A 105 9.64 -10.94 -12.02
C GLN A 105 8.95 -11.29 -10.69
N ALA A 106 7.71 -11.75 -10.77
CA ALA A 106 6.94 -12.16 -9.58
C ALA A 106 7.63 -13.31 -8.84
N ALA A 107 8.22 -14.27 -9.58
CA ALA A 107 8.91 -15.42 -8.99
C ALA A 107 10.15 -15.01 -8.18
N ASN A 108 10.73 -13.85 -8.48
CA ASN A 108 11.88 -13.32 -7.73
C ASN A 108 11.45 -12.50 -6.51
N SER A 109 10.15 -12.27 -6.32
CA SER A 109 9.61 -11.51 -5.20
C SER A 109 9.45 -12.40 -3.97
N LYS A 110 9.77 -11.86 -2.80
CA LYS A 110 9.62 -12.55 -1.51
C LYS A 110 8.18 -13.05 -1.28
N TYR A 111 7.19 -12.23 -1.65
CA TYR A 111 5.79 -12.56 -1.41
C TYR A 111 5.07 -13.05 -2.67
N ALA A 112 5.32 -12.43 -3.81
CA ALA A 112 4.59 -12.72 -5.05
C ALA A 112 4.80 -14.16 -5.52
N GLN A 113 5.98 -14.75 -5.27
CA GLN A 113 6.28 -16.14 -5.64
C GLN A 113 5.34 -17.15 -4.96
N ARG A 114 4.72 -16.76 -3.85
CA ARG A 114 3.81 -17.64 -3.10
C ARG A 114 2.40 -17.68 -3.69
N VAL A 115 2.07 -16.75 -4.59
CA VAL A 115 0.75 -16.66 -5.20
C VAL A 115 0.56 -17.84 -6.17
N SER A 116 -0.51 -18.62 -5.94
CA SER A 116 -0.89 -19.73 -6.83
C SER A 116 -1.72 -19.16 -7.97
N ARG A 117 -1.18 -19.17 -9.17
CA ARG A 117 -1.88 -18.63 -10.33
C ARG A 117 -3.11 -19.45 -10.66
N ALA A 118 -4.18 -18.77 -11.01
CA ALA A 118 -5.42 -19.40 -11.44
C ALA A 118 -5.53 -19.29 -12.96
N PHE A 119 -5.87 -20.39 -13.58
CA PHE A 119 -6.03 -20.47 -15.03
C PHE A 119 -7.52 -20.60 -15.33
N LEU A 120 -8.18 -19.46 -15.51
CA LEU A 120 -9.62 -19.40 -15.76
C LEU A 120 -9.87 -19.23 -17.26
N THR A 121 -10.83 -19.98 -17.78
CA THR A 121 -11.31 -19.74 -19.15
C THR A 121 -11.99 -18.38 -19.20
N PRO A 122 -12.18 -17.79 -20.40
CA PRO A 122 -12.91 -16.53 -20.50
C PRO A 122 -14.31 -16.60 -19.89
N GLY A 123 -15.03 -17.72 -20.05
CA GLY A 123 -16.34 -17.89 -19.43
C GLY A 123 -16.29 -17.97 -17.91
N GLU A 124 -15.30 -18.68 -17.38
CA GLU A 124 -15.09 -18.75 -15.92
C GLU A 124 -14.72 -17.38 -15.35
N SER A 125 -13.88 -16.62 -16.07
CA SER A 125 -13.48 -15.27 -15.64
C SER A 125 -14.69 -14.32 -15.62
N ALA A 126 -15.52 -14.38 -16.65
CA ALA A 126 -16.72 -13.54 -16.74
C ALA A 126 -17.70 -13.88 -15.59
N ALA A 127 -17.90 -15.16 -15.33
CA ALA A 127 -18.78 -15.59 -14.23
C ALA A 127 -18.22 -15.17 -12.87
N ALA A 128 -16.91 -15.30 -12.68
CA ALA A 128 -16.25 -14.90 -11.44
C ALA A 128 -16.39 -13.38 -11.19
N ALA A 129 -16.24 -12.59 -12.24
CA ALA A 129 -16.35 -11.12 -12.13
C ALA A 129 -17.78 -10.72 -11.70
N GLU A 130 -18.80 -11.40 -12.21
CA GLU A 130 -20.20 -11.10 -11.85
C GLU A 130 -20.49 -11.29 -10.36
N GLU A 131 -19.75 -12.20 -9.71
CA GLU A 131 -19.97 -12.51 -8.29
C GLU A 131 -19.27 -11.52 -7.34
N LEU A 132 -18.37 -10.68 -7.86
CA LEU A 132 -17.58 -9.81 -7.01
C LEU A 132 -18.36 -8.58 -6.52
N VAL A 133 -18.32 -8.35 -5.22
CA VAL A 133 -18.94 -7.18 -4.57
C VAL A 133 -18.37 -5.91 -5.19
N LEU A 134 -17.06 -5.87 -5.43
CA LEU A 134 -16.42 -4.66 -5.99
C LEU A 134 -16.94 -4.33 -7.39
N VAL A 135 -17.29 -5.33 -8.19
CA VAL A 135 -17.86 -5.10 -9.53
C VAL A 135 -19.25 -4.48 -9.39
N ARG A 136 -20.08 -5.03 -8.49
CA ARG A 136 -21.43 -4.49 -8.25
C ARG A 136 -21.35 -3.02 -7.80
N ARG A 137 -20.48 -2.73 -6.83
CA ARG A 137 -20.33 -1.36 -6.32
C ARG A 137 -19.78 -0.41 -7.38
N ALA A 138 -18.73 -0.85 -8.10
CA ALA A 138 -18.12 -0.03 -9.16
C ALA A 138 -19.12 0.27 -10.27
N THR A 139 -19.84 -0.77 -10.75
CA THR A 139 -20.82 -0.57 -11.83
C THR A 139 -22.01 0.30 -11.37
N ALA A 140 -22.42 0.18 -10.10
CA ALA A 140 -23.48 1.05 -9.57
C ALA A 140 -23.03 2.52 -9.58
N LEU A 141 -21.78 2.77 -9.17
CA LEU A 141 -21.25 4.13 -9.15
C LEU A 141 -21.10 4.70 -10.56
N LEU A 142 -20.60 3.88 -11.50
CA LEU A 142 -20.48 4.29 -12.92
C LEU A 142 -21.87 4.60 -13.52
N ALA A 143 -22.87 3.76 -13.25
CA ALA A 143 -24.23 3.95 -13.74
C ALA A 143 -24.83 5.24 -13.18
N TRP A 144 -24.59 5.52 -11.91
CA TRP A 144 -25.08 6.74 -11.26
C TRP A 144 -24.39 7.99 -11.84
N ILE A 145 -23.08 7.93 -12.12
CA ILE A 145 -22.38 9.04 -12.77
C ILE A 145 -23.00 9.32 -14.14
N GLY A 146 -23.33 8.26 -14.88
CA GLY A 146 -24.05 8.37 -16.14
C GLY A 146 -23.31 9.22 -17.18
N GLU A 147 -24.00 10.20 -17.77
CA GLU A 147 -23.42 11.10 -18.77
C GLU A 147 -22.49 12.14 -18.15
N GLY A 148 -22.37 12.12 -16.83
CA GLY A 148 -21.46 13.00 -16.12
C GLY A 148 -22.14 13.78 -15.02
N ARG A 149 -21.34 14.19 -14.03
CA ARG A 149 -21.82 14.97 -12.88
C ARG A 149 -20.85 16.08 -12.56
N GLU A 150 -21.37 17.15 -11.96
CA GLU A 150 -20.53 18.23 -11.45
C GLU A 150 -19.76 17.76 -10.23
N VAL A 151 -18.53 18.20 -10.14
CA VAL A 151 -17.67 17.96 -8.97
C VAL A 151 -17.14 19.30 -8.45
N THR A 152 -16.53 19.26 -7.26
CA THR A 152 -15.84 20.41 -6.69
C THR A 152 -14.56 20.69 -7.47
N THR A 153 -13.92 21.83 -7.18
CA THR A 153 -12.64 22.17 -7.80
C THR A 153 -11.53 21.14 -7.46
N SER A 154 -11.68 20.39 -6.37
CA SER A 154 -10.76 19.32 -5.99
C SER A 154 -11.17 17.94 -6.54
N GLY A 155 -12.17 17.90 -7.43
CA GLY A 155 -12.58 16.66 -8.08
C GLY A 155 -13.45 15.73 -7.23
N LEU A 156 -14.04 16.25 -6.18
CA LEU A 156 -14.87 15.46 -5.26
C LEU A 156 -16.35 15.74 -5.51
N LEU A 157 -17.21 14.81 -5.08
CA LEU A 157 -18.66 14.99 -5.18
C LEU A 157 -19.11 16.23 -4.40
N LYS A 158 -20.06 16.95 -4.98
CA LYS A 158 -20.71 18.04 -4.27
C LYS A 158 -21.59 17.48 -3.16
N ARG A 159 -21.80 18.27 -2.11
CA ARG A 159 -22.54 17.83 -0.92
C ARG A 159 -23.90 17.21 -1.25
N LYS A 160 -24.61 17.80 -2.22
CA LYS A 160 -25.94 17.32 -2.63
C LYS A 160 -25.92 15.92 -3.24
N ASP A 161 -24.77 15.48 -3.73
CA ASP A 161 -24.62 14.19 -4.43
C ASP A 161 -24.02 13.09 -3.54
N ILE A 162 -23.62 13.42 -2.32
CA ILE A 162 -22.94 12.47 -1.43
C ILE A 162 -23.85 11.28 -1.10
N GLN A 163 -25.13 11.55 -0.78
CA GLN A 163 -26.04 10.47 -0.37
C GLN A 163 -26.21 9.43 -1.46
N ALA A 164 -26.46 9.86 -2.70
CA ALA A 164 -26.65 8.93 -3.82
C ALA A 164 -25.36 8.21 -4.18
N GLY A 165 -24.23 8.93 -4.18
CA GLY A 165 -22.92 8.31 -4.45
C GLY A 165 -22.54 7.28 -3.39
N ALA A 166 -22.75 7.61 -2.12
CA ALA A 166 -22.49 6.70 -1.00
C ALA A 166 -23.33 5.43 -1.09
N ALA A 167 -24.60 5.57 -1.47
CA ALA A 167 -25.50 4.43 -1.62
C ALA A 167 -25.00 3.42 -2.66
N CYS A 168 -24.32 3.90 -3.71
CA CYS A 168 -23.76 3.02 -4.74
C CYS A 168 -22.74 2.03 -4.17
N VAL A 169 -22.05 2.41 -3.10
CA VAL A 169 -21.04 1.56 -2.46
C VAL A 169 -21.52 1.08 -1.08
N ASP A 170 -22.81 0.98 -0.90
CA ASP A 170 -23.46 0.43 0.31
C ASP A 170 -23.13 1.23 1.58
N MET A 171 -23.07 2.55 1.45
CA MET A 171 -22.88 3.46 2.59
C MET A 171 -24.11 4.33 2.75
N ASN A 172 -24.54 4.54 3.99
CA ASN A 172 -25.71 5.37 4.33
C ASN A 172 -25.22 6.68 4.96
N ALA A 173 -25.02 7.69 4.10
CA ALA A 173 -24.47 8.98 4.52
C ALA A 173 -25.16 10.12 3.75
N VAL A 174 -25.12 11.32 4.29
CA VAL A 174 -25.72 12.50 3.65
C VAL A 174 -24.82 13.71 3.85
N GLY A 175 -24.70 14.54 2.81
CA GLY A 175 -23.95 15.78 2.88
C GLY A 175 -24.63 16.79 3.79
N SER A 176 -23.87 17.43 4.68
CA SER A 176 -24.37 18.40 5.65
C SER A 176 -23.46 19.63 5.66
N ALA A 177 -24.06 20.80 5.74
CA ALA A 177 -23.34 22.07 5.87
C ALA A 177 -22.85 22.29 7.31
N SER A 178 -23.48 21.61 8.27
CA SER A 178 -23.24 21.84 9.70
C SER A 178 -22.06 20.97 10.21
N ARG A 179 -21.04 21.64 10.74
CA ARG A 179 -19.92 20.96 11.41
C ARG A 179 -20.39 20.21 12.66
N ALA A 180 -21.40 20.73 13.35
CA ALA A 180 -21.96 20.11 14.54
C ALA A 180 -22.62 18.77 14.21
N GLY A 181 -23.32 18.70 13.05
CA GLY A 181 -23.91 17.45 12.58
C GLY A 181 -22.90 16.43 12.12
N ALA A 182 -21.75 16.91 11.59
CA ALA A 182 -20.69 16.06 11.07
C ALA A 182 -19.67 15.66 12.13
N ALA A 183 -19.61 16.36 13.26
CA ALA A 183 -18.62 16.09 14.31
C ALA A 183 -18.75 14.68 14.90
N GLY A 184 -19.97 14.16 14.96
CA GLY A 184 -20.22 12.81 15.45
C GLY A 184 -19.86 11.70 14.45
N ALA A 185 -19.58 12.09 13.21
CA ALA A 185 -19.27 11.12 12.14
C ALA A 185 -17.78 10.75 12.09
N LYS A 186 -16.92 11.61 12.63
CA LYS A 186 -15.49 11.34 12.66
C LYS A 186 -15.19 10.26 13.70
N GLY A 187 -14.71 9.13 13.23
CA GLY A 187 -14.28 8.05 14.12
C GLY A 187 -15.21 6.86 14.20
N THR A 188 -16.34 6.86 13.53
CA THR A 188 -17.16 5.64 13.44
C THR A 188 -16.73 4.84 12.22
N THR A 189 -16.18 3.67 12.50
CA THR A 189 -15.88 2.69 11.45
C THR A 189 -17.15 1.96 11.01
N GLN A 190 -18.24 2.10 11.75
CA GLN A 190 -19.52 1.48 11.40
C GLN A 190 -20.43 2.47 10.65
N VAL A 191 -20.69 2.14 9.39
CA VAL A 191 -21.67 2.88 8.58
C VAL A 191 -23.06 2.49 9.06
N PRO A 192 -23.96 3.46 9.27
CA PRO A 192 -25.34 3.14 9.68
C PRO A 192 -26.01 2.16 8.72
N GLY A 193 -26.82 1.28 9.25
CA GLY A 193 -27.62 0.37 8.44
C GLY A 193 -28.64 1.11 7.58
N ALA A 194 -29.22 0.44 6.60
CA ALA A 194 -30.18 1.05 5.67
C ALA A 194 -31.42 1.63 6.37
N ASP A 195 -31.78 1.06 7.51
CA ASP A 195 -32.97 1.51 8.28
C ASP A 195 -32.64 2.59 9.31
N GLU A 196 -31.37 2.97 9.42
CA GLU A 196 -30.94 4.01 10.36
C GLU A 196 -30.85 5.37 9.66
N ALA A 197 -30.85 6.44 10.44
CA ALA A 197 -30.65 7.78 9.89
C ALA A 197 -29.28 7.86 9.22
N PRO A 198 -29.18 8.51 8.04
CA PRO A 198 -27.89 8.61 7.36
C PRO A 198 -26.88 9.42 8.15
N MET A 199 -25.62 9.00 8.10
CA MET A 199 -24.52 9.67 8.77
C MET A 199 -24.24 11.02 8.10
N PRO A 200 -24.32 12.15 8.81
CA PRO A 200 -24.02 13.44 8.20
C PRO A 200 -22.53 13.66 8.05
N VAL A 201 -22.11 14.10 6.87
CA VAL A 201 -20.70 14.40 6.57
C VAL A 201 -20.62 15.73 5.81
N THR A 202 -19.54 16.47 6.00
CA THR A 202 -19.32 17.73 5.28
C THR A 202 -18.65 17.52 3.92
N SER A 203 -17.99 16.36 3.73
CA SER A 203 -17.30 16.02 2.50
C SER A 203 -17.27 14.50 2.34
N MET A 204 -17.19 14.03 1.09
CA MET A 204 -17.01 12.61 0.83
C MET A 204 -15.68 12.08 1.35
N THR A 205 -14.72 12.96 1.64
CA THR A 205 -13.43 12.52 2.23
C THR A 205 -13.60 11.84 3.59
N GLN A 206 -14.75 12.04 4.25
CA GLN A 206 -15.05 11.37 5.52
C GLN A 206 -15.62 9.97 5.34
N LEU A 207 -15.83 9.54 4.08
CA LEU A 207 -16.41 8.24 3.74
C LEU A 207 -15.36 7.38 3.05
N GLN A 208 -14.65 6.55 3.85
CA GLN A 208 -13.47 5.81 3.38
C GLN A 208 -13.78 4.95 2.15
N ARG A 209 -14.84 4.13 2.21
CA ARG A 209 -15.16 3.26 1.08
C ARG A 209 -15.48 4.04 -0.18
N LEU A 210 -16.26 5.12 -0.07
CA LEU A 210 -16.61 5.93 -1.24
C LEU A 210 -15.35 6.54 -1.85
N MET A 211 -14.44 7.06 -1.00
CA MET A 211 -13.16 7.59 -1.46
C MET A 211 -12.31 6.52 -2.14
N ASP A 212 -12.27 5.32 -1.55
CA ASP A 212 -11.49 4.21 -2.12
C ASP A 212 -11.96 3.88 -3.53
N TYR A 213 -13.28 3.76 -3.73
CA TYR A 213 -13.83 3.48 -5.06
C TYR A 213 -13.62 4.66 -6.02
N TRP A 214 -13.82 5.89 -5.53
CA TRP A 214 -13.63 7.08 -6.34
C TRP A 214 -12.20 7.13 -6.90
N ARG A 215 -11.23 6.95 -6.02
CA ARG A 215 -9.82 6.94 -6.43
C ARG A 215 -9.48 5.73 -7.31
N ALA A 216 -9.97 4.56 -6.95
CA ALA A 216 -9.69 3.34 -7.74
C ALA A 216 -10.22 3.47 -9.16
N LEU A 217 -11.44 4.01 -9.32
CA LEU A 217 -12.03 4.22 -10.65
C LEU A 217 -11.25 5.25 -11.46
N ALA A 218 -10.80 6.33 -10.81
CA ALA A 218 -9.99 7.36 -11.47
C ALA A 218 -8.62 6.82 -11.87
N ASP A 219 -7.96 6.11 -10.97
CA ASP A 219 -6.63 5.54 -11.23
C ASP A 219 -6.66 4.45 -12.29
N ALA A 220 -7.74 3.68 -12.34
CA ALA A 220 -7.96 2.66 -13.39
C ALA A 220 -8.43 3.28 -14.71
N GLU A 221 -8.59 4.59 -14.75
CA GLU A 221 -9.06 5.34 -15.93
C GLU A 221 -10.45 4.90 -16.38
N LEU A 222 -11.29 4.47 -15.43
CA LEU A 222 -12.69 4.12 -15.69
C LEU A 222 -13.60 5.34 -15.60
N ILE A 223 -13.16 6.37 -14.87
CA ILE A 223 -13.76 7.70 -14.88
C ILE A 223 -12.67 8.73 -15.18
N HIS A 224 -13.11 9.86 -15.72
CA HIS A 224 -12.23 11.00 -15.97
C HIS A 224 -12.75 12.18 -15.17
N ILE A 225 -11.90 12.77 -14.34
CA ILE A 225 -12.23 13.92 -13.53
C ILE A 225 -11.55 15.15 -14.11
N SER A 226 -12.35 16.07 -14.64
CA SER A 226 -11.88 17.37 -15.06
C SER A 226 -12.15 18.39 -13.95
N ARG A 227 -11.86 19.66 -14.21
CA ARG A 227 -11.93 20.71 -13.18
C ARG A 227 -13.28 20.81 -12.48
N GLN A 228 -14.38 20.52 -13.16
CA GLN A 228 -15.70 20.67 -12.58
C GLN A 228 -16.66 19.56 -12.96
N ARG A 229 -16.15 18.48 -13.55
CA ARG A 229 -17.02 17.42 -14.03
C ARG A 229 -16.32 16.06 -14.00
N VAL A 230 -17.06 15.04 -13.61
CA VAL A 230 -16.64 13.63 -13.73
C VAL A 230 -17.48 12.99 -14.82
N THR A 231 -16.84 12.17 -15.66
CA THR A 231 -17.49 11.42 -16.74
C THR A 231 -16.99 9.97 -16.74
N VAL A 232 -17.80 9.07 -17.26
CA VAL A 232 -17.42 7.67 -17.45
C VAL A 232 -16.65 7.56 -18.77
N THR A 233 -15.51 6.87 -18.75
CA THR A 233 -14.67 6.65 -19.93
C THR A 233 -15.19 5.48 -20.76
N GLY A 234 -14.58 5.27 -21.93
CA GLY A 234 -14.84 4.07 -22.73
C GLY A 234 -14.55 2.78 -21.97
N ALA A 235 -13.49 2.77 -21.17
CA ALA A 235 -13.16 1.64 -20.31
C ALA A 235 -14.23 1.45 -19.24
N GLY A 236 -14.74 2.53 -18.67
CA GLY A 236 -15.88 2.45 -17.73
C GLY A 236 -17.11 1.81 -18.38
N UNK A 237 -17.30 2.19 -19.32
CA UNK A 237 -18.26 1.69 -20.08
C UNK A 237 -18.11 0.31 -20.36
N GLY A 238 -16.98 -0.24 -20.62
CA GLY A 238 -16.65 -1.64 -20.79
C GLY A 238 -16.93 -2.46 -19.53
N LEU A 239 -16.53 -1.96 -18.38
CA LEU A 239 -16.82 -2.63 -17.11
C LEU A 239 -18.33 -2.81 -16.91
N GLN A 240 -19.12 -1.79 -17.25
CA GLN A 240 -20.56 -1.82 -17.05
C GLN A 240 -21.27 -2.83 -17.98
N SER A 241 -20.90 -2.86 -19.25
CA SER A 241 -21.75 -3.47 -20.26
C SER A 241 -21.13 -4.60 -21.08
N ASP A 242 -19.83 -4.87 -20.90
CA ASP A 242 -19.15 -5.91 -21.68
C ASP A 242 -18.64 -7.03 -20.77
N PRO A 243 -19.39 -8.16 -20.68
CA PRO A 243 -18.96 -9.27 -19.84
C PRO A 243 -17.58 -9.83 -20.18
N SER A 244 -17.13 -9.70 -21.44
CA SER A 244 -15.80 -10.21 -21.84
C SER A 244 -14.67 -9.32 -21.34
N GLU A 245 -14.91 -8.02 -21.19
CA GLU A 245 -13.91 -7.06 -20.70
C GLU A 245 -13.99 -6.86 -19.17
N ARG A 246 -15.11 -7.18 -18.59
CA ARG A 246 -15.37 -6.96 -17.15
C ARG A 246 -14.31 -7.58 -16.24
N PRO A 247 -13.84 -8.83 -16.46
CA PRO A 247 -12.81 -9.40 -15.59
C PRO A 247 -11.52 -8.57 -15.55
N ARG A 248 -11.09 -8.08 -16.69
CA ARG A 248 -9.89 -7.26 -16.80
C ARG A 248 -10.00 -6.00 -15.95
N TYR A 249 -11.13 -5.30 -16.05
CA TYR A 249 -11.35 -4.07 -15.30
C TYR A 249 -11.59 -4.35 -13.81
N ALA A 250 -12.20 -5.49 -13.47
CA ALA A 250 -12.37 -5.90 -12.08
C ALA A 250 -11.00 -6.08 -11.40
N VAL A 251 -10.04 -6.71 -12.11
CA VAL A 251 -8.68 -6.89 -11.61
C VAL A 251 -8.01 -5.52 -11.37
N MET A 252 -8.20 -4.57 -12.30
CA MET A 252 -7.64 -3.22 -12.16
C MET A 252 -8.22 -2.50 -10.94
N VAL A 253 -9.54 -2.58 -10.75
CA VAL A 253 -10.18 -1.95 -9.58
C VAL A 253 -9.66 -2.59 -8.29
N ALA A 254 -9.57 -3.92 -8.25
CA ALA A 254 -9.03 -4.63 -7.07
C ALA A 254 -7.62 -4.17 -6.74
N TYR A 255 -6.77 -4.02 -7.76
CA TYR A 255 -5.40 -3.55 -7.60
C TYR A 255 -5.38 -2.21 -6.86
N PHE A 256 -6.17 -1.25 -7.33
CA PHE A 256 -6.16 0.08 -6.73
C PHE A 256 -6.85 0.13 -5.37
N LEU A 257 -7.84 -0.74 -5.13
CA LEU A 257 -8.47 -0.83 -3.79
C LEU A 257 -7.50 -1.38 -2.75
N LEU A 258 -6.55 -2.23 -3.15
CA LEU A 258 -5.54 -2.79 -2.24
C LEU A 258 -4.27 -1.94 -2.15
N TYR A 259 -4.10 -0.99 -3.06
CA TYR A 259 -2.82 -0.27 -3.23
C TYR A 259 -2.35 0.37 -1.92
N ASP A 260 -3.24 1.14 -1.28
CA ASP A 260 -2.86 1.90 -0.08
C ASP A 260 -2.55 1.01 1.13
N ALA A 261 -3.11 -0.19 1.16
CA ALA A 261 -2.83 -1.14 2.25
C ALA A 261 -1.42 -1.75 2.13
N LEU A 262 -0.88 -1.79 0.93
CA LEU A 262 0.40 -2.46 0.68
C LEU A 262 1.54 -1.50 0.34
N ILE A 263 1.27 -0.43 -0.41
CA ILE A 263 2.33 0.45 -0.91
C ILE A 263 2.40 1.70 -0.02
N PRO A 264 3.53 1.96 0.64
CA PRO A 264 3.63 3.10 1.57
C PRO A 264 3.55 4.45 0.88
N TYR A 265 2.96 5.41 1.55
CA TYR A 265 2.89 6.80 1.10
C TYR A 265 4.23 7.53 1.13
N GLY A 266 5.27 6.90 1.38
CA GLY A 266 6.58 7.53 1.45
C GLY A 266 7.50 6.80 2.41
N UNK A 267 6.89 6.02 3.27
CA UNK A 267 7.43 5.59 3.88
C UNK A 267 8.18 5.00 3.42
N ARG A 268 9.19 5.16 3.26
CA ARG A 268 10.35 4.53 2.69
C ARG A 268 10.93 3.45 3.58
N ARG A 269 10.22 3.14 4.63
CA ARG A 269 10.59 2.02 5.48
C ARG A 269 10.38 0.73 4.71
N PRO A 270 11.44 -0.05 4.51
CA PRO A 270 11.28 -1.33 3.81
C PRO A 270 10.37 -2.29 4.56
N GLU A 271 10.28 -2.13 5.88
CA GLU A 271 9.56 -3.08 6.73
C GLU A 271 8.59 -2.38 7.67
N SER A 272 7.52 -1.79 7.11
CA SER A 272 6.39 -1.38 7.92
C SER A 272 5.73 -2.64 8.49
N PRO A 273 5.64 -2.81 9.82
CA PRO A 273 5.06 -4.04 10.38
C PRO A 273 3.63 -4.29 9.92
N VAL A 274 2.82 -3.24 9.76
CA VAL A 274 1.43 -3.39 9.31
C VAL A 274 1.40 -3.87 7.86
N ARG A 275 2.15 -3.22 6.97
CA ARG A 275 2.16 -3.60 5.56
C ARG A 275 2.78 -4.98 5.36
N THR A 276 3.82 -5.31 6.13
CA THR A 276 4.40 -6.65 6.13
C THR A 276 3.37 -7.69 6.54
N GLY A 277 2.60 -7.41 7.59
CA GLY A 277 1.54 -8.31 8.05
C GLY A 277 0.46 -8.50 7.00
N VAL A 278 0.02 -7.42 6.35
CA VAL A 278 -0.98 -7.48 5.29
C VAL A 278 -0.44 -8.28 4.10
N ALA A 279 0.81 -8.02 3.69
CA ALA A 279 1.45 -8.75 2.58
C ALA A 279 1.55 -10.25 2.86
N GLU A 280 1.94 -10.62 4.08
CA GLU A 280 2.02 -12.03 4.49
C GLU A 280 0.67 -12.72 4.37
N ILE A 281 -0.38 -12.07 4.85
CA ILE A 281 -1.72 -12.65 4.82
C ILE A 281 -2.23 -12.77 3.38
N LEU A 282 -2.06 -11.73 2.57
CA LEU A 282 -2.54 -11.76 1.18
C LEU A 282 -1.78 -12.79 0.35
N ALA A 283 -0.47 -12.92 0.57
CA ALA A 283 0.33 -13.95 -0.11
C ALA A 283 -0.16 -15.34 0.27
N SER A 284 -0.38 -15.59 1.57
CA SER A 284 -0.88 -16.87 2.06
C SER A 284 -2.30 -17.17 1.57
N ALA A 285 -3.17 -16.17 1.59
CA ALA A 285 -4.55 -16.32 1.12
C ALA A 285 -4.64 -16.53 -0.40
N SER A 286 -3.58 -16.19 -1.13
CA SER A 286 -3.49 -16.40 -2.58
C SER A 286 -2.72 -17.67 -2.93
N SER A 287 -2.23 -18.40 -1.94
CA SER A 287 -1.37 -19.57 -2.15
C SER A 287 -2.19 -20.85 -2.35
N ALA A 288 -1.49 -21.94 -2.65
CA ALA A 288 -2.10 -23.27 -2.75
C ALA A 288 -2.60 -23.76 -1.38
N HIS A 289 -2.10 -23.20 -0.29
CA HIS A 289 -2.45 -23.60 1.07
C HIS A 289 -2.87 -22.37 1.88
N PRO A 290 -4.08 -21.85 1.63
CA PRO A 290 -4.54 -20.65 2.32
C PRO A 290 -4.68 -20.88 3.83
N PRO A 291 -4.49 -19.84 4.64
CA PRO A 291 -4.52 -19.99 6.11
C PRO A 291 -5.94 -20.16 6.64
N GLU A 292 -6.06 -20.84 7.78
CA GLU A 292 -7.33 -20.86 8.51
C GLU A 292 -7.64 -19.44 8.97
N ALA A 293 -8.90 -19.03 8.81
CA ALA A 293 -9.32 -17.67 9.16
C ALA A 293 -9.09 -17.36 10.65
N SER A 294 -9.29 -18.35 11.51
CA SER A 294 -9.12 -18.18 12.96
C SER A 294 -7.65 -17.88 13.35
N THR A 295 -6.67 -18.29 12.54
CA THR A 295 -5.26 -18.00 12.82
C THR A 295 -4.86 -16.57 12.45
N VAL A 296 -5.68 -15.90 11.65
CA VAL A 296 -5.42 -14.54 11.18
C VAL A 296 -6.28 -13.53 11.95
N LEU A 297 -7.59 -13.82 12.03
CA LEU A 297 -8.55 -12.97 12.71
C LEU A 297 -8.60 -13.36 14.18
N ASP A 298 -8.99 -12.42 15.02
CA ASP A 298 -9.11 -12.58 16.47
C ASP A 298 -7.79 -12.75 17.22
N LYS A 299 -6.65 -12.63 16.55
CA LYS A 299 -5.35 -12.61 17.24
C LYS A 299 -5.27 -11.48 18.24
N ALA A 300 -5.76 -10.30 17.86
CA ALA A 300 -5.76 -9.12 18.71
C ALA A 300 -6.63 -9.34 19.95
N ALA A 301 -7.77 -10.04 19.80
CA ALA A 301 -8.69 -10.32 20.90
C ALA A 301 -8.09 -11.30 21.92
N HIS A 302 -7.27 -12.25 21.45
CA HIS A 302 -6.68 -13.30 22.29
C HIS A 302 -5.36 -12.88 22.95
N ALA A 303 -4.71 -11.82 22.47
CA ALA A 303 -3.38 -11.42 22.93
C ALA A 303 -3.35 -10.86 24.34
N GLY A 304 -4.50 -10.52 24.93
CA GLY A 304 -4.58 -10.00 26.31
C GLY A 304 -3.95 -8.62 26.52
N HIS A 305 -3.14 -8.19 25.61
CA HIS A 305 -2.56 -6.85 25.54
C HIS A 305 -2.63 -6.35 24.12
N ARG A 306 -2.76 -5.06 23.97
CA ARG A 306 -2.95 -4.40 22.69
C ARG A 306 -1.72 -4.54 21.79
N ASP A 307 -1.69 -5.59 21.00
CA ASP A 307 -0.78 -5.65 19.89
C ASP A 307 -1.36 -4.74 18.78
N TYR A 308 -0.96 -3.49 18.82
CA TYR A 308 -1.50 -2.46 17.93
C TYR A 308 -1.27 -2.81 16.47
N THR A 309 -0.13 -3.42 16.16
CA THR A 309 0.15 -3.87 14.80
C THR A 309 -0.86 -4.94 14.36
N ALA A 310 -1.13 -5.92 15.22
CA ALA A 310 -2.09 -6.98 14.92
C ALA A 310 -3.49 -6.40 14.70
N ILE A 311 -3.89 -5.42 15.52
CA ILE A 311 -5.19 -4.75 15.37
C ILE A 311 -5.30 -4.06 14.00
N LEU A 312 -4.26 -3.34 13.60
CA LEU A 312 -4.27 -2.61 12.33
C LEU A 312 -4.23 -3.56 11.13
N VAL A 313 -3.45 -4.65 11.21
CA VAL A 313 -3.41 -5.67 10.16
C VAL A 313 -4.80 -6.30 10.02
N GLU A 314 -5.41 -6.69 11.13
CA GLU A 314 -6.75 -7.29 11.11
C GLU A 314 -7.76 -6.31 10.51
N SER A 315 -7.69 -5.04 10.87
CA SER A 315 -8.58 -4.00 10.34
C SER A 315 -8.46 -3.89 8.81
N GLU A 316 -7.24 -3.88 8.30
CA GLU A 316 -7.01 -3.83 6.84
C GLU A 316 -7.55 -5.08 6.13
N ILE A 317 -7.35 -6.25 6.73
CA ILE A 317 -7.85 -7.50 6.14
C ILE A 317 -9.37 -7.54 6.17
N ARG A 318 -10.01 -7.09 7.26
CA ARG A 318 -11.47 -7.01 7.34
C ARG A 318 -12.03 -6.02 6.30
N ARG A 319 -11.32 -4.89 6.09
CA ARG A 319 -11.70 -3.94 5.04
C ARG A 319 -11.63 -4.62 3.66
N ALA A 320 -10.55 -5.33 3.38
CA ALA A 320 -10.40 -6.07 2.12
C ALA A 320 -11.52 -7.10 1.95
N ALA A 321 -11.88 -7.80 3.04
CA ALA A 321 -12.96 -8.79 3.02
C ALA A 321 -14.31 -8.14 2.71
N SER A 322 -14.56 -6.94 3.25
CA SER A 322 -15.82 -6.23 3.01
C SER A 322 -15.96 -5.78 1.56
N GLU A 323 -14.85 -5.70 0.81
CA GLU A 323 -14.87 -5.38 -0.62
C GLU A 323 -14.82 -6.64 -1.51
N GLY A 324 -14.83 -7.83 -0.90
CA GLY A 324 -14.75 -9.08 -1.65
C GLY A 324 -13.37 -9.40 -2.19
N LEU A 325 -12.34 -8.70 -1.69
CA LEU A 325 -10.95 -8.92 -2.12
C LEU A 325 -10.34 -10.16 -1.46
N VAL A 326 -10.89 -10.54 -0.31
CA VAL A 326 -10.55 -11.77 0.41
C VAL A 326 -11.86 -12.40 0.88
N GLU A 327 -12.04 -13.67 0.60
CA GLU A 327 -13.20 -14.44 1.10
C GLU A 327 -12.83 -15.06 2.44
N VAL A 328 -13.66 -14.86 3.44
CA VAL A 328 -13.44 -15.37 4.80
C VAL A 328 -14.48 -16.47 5.09
N GLY A 329 -14.01 -17.70 5.05
CA GLY A 329 -14.77 -18.87 5.47
C GLY A 329 -13.99 -19.59 6.56
N THR A 330 -13.88 -20.92 6.47
CA THR A 330 -12.95 -21.67 7.33
C THR A 330 -11.52 -21.21 7.06
N HIS A 331 -11.22 -20.93 5.81
CA HIS A 331 -9.92 -20.40 5.37
C HIS A 331 -10.12 -19.02 4.75
N MET A 332 -9.04 -18.25 4.72
CA MET A 332 -9.02 -16.96 4.03
C MET A 332 -8.45 -17.18 2.64
N VAL A 333 -9.22 -16.82 1.62
CA VAL A 333 -8.86 -17.11 0.23
C VAL A 333 -9.06 -15.86 -0.63
N VAL A 334 -8.04 -15.47 -1.36
CA VAL A 334 -8.19 -14.44 -2.40
C VAL A 334 -8.89 -15.10 -3.59
N PRO A 335 -10.01 -14.56 -4.08
CA PRO A 335 -10.69 -15.15 -5.23
C PRO A 335 -9.72 -15.37 -6.40
N PRO A 336 -9.82 -16.52 -7.09
CA PRO A 336 -8.85 -16.82 -8.15
C PRO A 336 -8.68 -15.72 -9.19
N LEU A 337 -9.74 -15.05 -9.60
CA LEU A 337 -9.68 -13.96 -10.58
C LEU A 337 -8.79 -12.80 -10.09
N LEU A 338 -8.75 -12.55 -8.78
CA LEU A 338 -8.04 -11.40 -8.21
C LEU A 338 -6.59 -11.70 -7.82
N ARG A 339 -6.14 -12.94 -7.93
CA ARG A 339 -4.77 -13.30 -7.54
C ARG A 339 -3.71 -12.57 -8.37
N HIS A 340 -4.03 -12.28 -9.62
CA HIS A 340 -3.11 -11.50 -10.46
C HIS A 340 -2.88 -10.09 -9.90
N ALA A 341 -3.96 -9.44 -9.45
CA ALA A 341 -3.84 -8.10 -8.85
C ALA A 341 -2.97 -8.15 -7.58
N VAL A 342 -3.19 -9.16 -6.72
CA VAL A 342 -2.40 -9.33 -5.51
C VAL A 342 -0.93 -9.59 -5.85
N GLU A 343 -0.68 -10.47 -6.82
CA GLU A 343 0.67 -10.79 -7.28
C GLU A 343 1.42 -9.54 -7.74
N GLN A 344 0.76 -8.72 -8.56
CA GLN A 344 1.37 -7.49 -9.07
C GLN A 344 1.70 -6.51 -7.95
N LEU A 345 0.77 -6.34 -7.00
CA LEU A 345 1.01 -5.45 -5.86
C LEU A 345 2.14 -5.94 -4.96
N LEU A 346 2.20 -7.25 -4.71
CA LEU A 346 3.27 -7.82 -3.90
C LEU A 346 4.62 -7.64 -4.59
N ARG A 347 4.66 -7.74 -5.92
CA ARG A 347 5.86 -7.46 -6.69
C ARG A 347 6.29 -5.99 -6.57
N VAL A 348 5.31 -5.07 -6.68
CA VAL A 348 5.57 -3.63 -6.53
C VAL A 348 6.10 -3.34 -5.13
N LEU A 349 5.51 -3.94 -4.10
CA LEU A 349 5.97 -3.78 -2.71
C LEU A 349 7.41 -4.27 -2.57
N ASP A 350 7.73 -5.42 -3.14
CA ASP A 350 9.07 -5.98 -3.04
C ASP A 350 10.11 -5.08 -3.73
N GLU A 351 9.77 -4.56 -4.92
CA GLU A 351 10.62 -3.60 -5.63
C GLU A 351 10.82 -2.33 -4.81
N HIS A 352 9.74 -1.84 -4.19
CA HIS A 352 9.80 -0.67 -3.31
C HIS A 352 10.75 -0.93 -2.13
N ASN A 353 10.60 -2.09 -1.49
CA ASN A 353 11.44 -2.45 -0.35
C ASN A 353 12.92 -2.58 -0.75
N GLN A 354 13.20 -3.16 -1.91
CA GLN A 354 14.57 -3.29 -2.43
C GLN A 354 15.18 -1.93 -2.73
N LYS A 355 14.42 -1.07 -3.40
CA LYS A 355 14.87 0.28 -3.77
C LYS A 355 15.19 1.13 -2.53
N HIS A 356 14.41 0.95 -1.46
CA HIS A 356 14.53 1.75 -0.24
C HIS A 356 15.13 0.99 0.92
N ALA A 357 15.84 -0.12 0.67
CA ALA A 357 16.56 -0.86 1.70
C ALA A 357 17.58 0.05 2.39
N ARG A 358 17.82 -0.22 3.68
CA ARG A 358 18.75 0.58 4.47
C ARG A 358 20.10 0.65 3.80
N ARG A 359 20.56 1.86 3.56
CA ARG A 359 21.87 2.09 2.98
C ARG A 359 22.95 1.90 4.03
N SER A 360 24.06 1.28 3.61
CA SER A 360 25.28 1.30 4.38
C SER A 360 25.76 2.76 4.45
N ARG A 361 26.08 3.23 5.64
CA ARG A 361 26.47 4.60 5.88
C ARG A 361 27.81 4.60 6.61
N PRO A 362 28.77 5.47 6.20
CA PRO A 362 29.99 5.62 6.98
C PRO A 362 29.66 6.15 8.38
N PRO A 363 30.53 5.92 9.37
CA PRO A 363 30.28 6.44 10.72
C PRO A 363 30.06 7.95 10.70
N SER A 364 29.10 8.43 11.47
CA SER A 364 28.78 9.84 11.56
C SER A 364 29.91 10.61 12.24
N GLU A 365 30.18 11.81 11.76
CA GLU A 365 31.18 12.69 12.35
C GLU A 365 30.63 13.52 13.51
N ALA A 366 29.29 13.63 13.61
CA ALA A 366 28.67 14.43 14.67
C ALA A 366 27.27 13.88 14.97
N THR A 367 26.76 14.24 16.14
CA THR A 367 25.40 13.95 16.58
C THR A 367 24.63 15.27 16.66
N TYR A 368 23.45 15.30 16.06
CA TYR A 368 22.54 16.44 16.16
C TYR A 368 21.52 16.17 17.26
N GLN A 369 21.37 17.11 18.19
CA GLN A 369 20.27 17.06 19.16
C GLN A 369 19.16 17.97 18.66
N LEU A 370 17.99 17.39 18.42
CA LEU A 370 16.83 18.08 17.88
C LEU A 370 15.72 18.10 18.93
N LYS A 371 15.04 19.26 19.04
CA LYS A 371 13.75 19.32 19.73
C LYS A 371 12.66 19.32 18.68
N ILE A 372 11.72 18.41 18.82
CA ILE A 372 10.58 18.24 17.91
C ILE A 372 9.30 18.52 18.70
N GLN A 373 8.57 19.56 18.34
CA GLN A 373 7.35 19.96 19.05
C GLN A 373 6.17 20.00 18.09
N ILE A 374 5.07 19.35 18.49
CA ILE A 374 3.80 19.45 17.75
C ILE A 374 3.17 20.79 18.10
N GLU A 375 2.85 21.58 17.08
CA GLU A 375 2.27 22.89 17.29
C GLU A 375 0.77 22.80 17.60
N GLY A 376 0.28 23.76 18.37
CA GLY A 376 -1.15 23.93 18.61
C GLY A 376 -1.74 23.07 19.70
N ILE A 377 -0.95 22.34 20.48
CA ILE A 377 -1.43 21.50 21.58
C ILE A 377 -1.02 22.08 22.93
N THR A 378 -1.94 22.10 23.87
CA THR A 378 -1.72 22.52 25.26
C THR A 378 -2.26 21.43 26.20
N PRO A 379 -1.47 20.91 27.15
CA PRO A 379 -0.04 21.21 27.40
C PRO A 379 0.84 20.74 26.25
N PRO A 380 2.06 21.31 26.12
CA PRO A 380 2.91 21.04 24.96
C PRO A 380 3.30 19.58 24.83
N VAL A 381 3.37 19.13 23.57
CA VAL A 381 3.82 17.77 23.23
C VAL A 381 5.12 17.92 22.42
N TRP A 382 6.22 17.45 22.99
CA TRP A 382 7.51 17.58 22.35
C TRP A 382 8.45 16.43 22.73
N ARG A 383 9.47 16.23 21.88
CA ARG A 383 10.52 15.22 22.09
C ARG A 383 11.87 15.85 21.79
N ARG A 384 12.87 15.51 22.60
CA ARG A 384 14.27 15.90 22.34
C ARG A 384 15.04 14.63 22.00
N ILE A 385 15.65 14.59 20.81
CA ILE A 385 16.26 13.37 20.29
C ILE A 385 17.68 13.66 19.78
N ASN A 386 18.49 12.60 19.84
CA ASN A 386 19.82 12.58 19.23
C ASN A 386 19.78 11.72 17.99
N VAL A 387 20.29 12.25 16.86
CA VAL A 387 20.36 11.54 15.57
C VAL A 387 21.71 11.83 14.92
N PRO A 388 22.18 10.94 14.01
CA PRO A 388 23.40 11.28 13.25
C PRO A 388 23.20 12.56 12.45
N ALA A 389 24.24 13.38 12.33
CA ALA A 389 24.17 14.63 11.56
C ALA A 389 23.80 14.39 10.10
N GLU A 390 24.20 13.26 9.54
CA GLU A 390 23.94 12.86 8.15
C GLU A 390 22.61 12.13 7.96
N PHE A 391 21.77 12.09 8.98
CA PHE A 391 20.46 11.42 8.93
C PHE A 391 19.66 11.94 7.74
N GLY A 392 19.09 11.04 6.95
CA GLY A 392 18.25 11.43 5.82
C GLY A 392 16.89 11.95 6.31
N LEU A 393 16.27 12.83 5.55
CA LEU A 393 14.93 13.30 5.88
C LEU A 393 13.93 12.13 5.95
N ASP A 394 14.08 11.12 5.08
CA ASP A 394 13.27 9.92 5.13
C ASP A 394 13.43 9.16 6.45
N GLU A 395 14.66 9.08 6.96
CA GLU A 395 14.92 8.44 8.25
C GLU A 395 14.37 9.27 9.41
N LEU A 396 14.44 10.60 9.28
CA LEU A 396 13.88 11.51 10.28
C LEU A 396 12.34 11.37 10.33
N HIS A 397 11.71 11.24 9.18
CA HIS A 397 10.27 10.97 9.12
C HIS A 397 9.92 9.67 9.90
N ASP A 398 10.64 8.58 9.62
CA ASP A 398 10.42 7.32 10.34
C ASP A 398 10.59 7.49 11.85
N THR A 399 11.60 8.26 12.24
CA THR A 399 11.86 8.54 13.65
C THR A 399 10.68 9.29 14.27
N ILE A 400 10.16 10.31 13.59
CA ILE A 400 9.02 11.09 14.08
C ILE A 400 7.79 10.19 14.26
N GLN A 401 7.54 9.29 13.31
CA GLN A 401 6.42 8.34 13.43
C GLN A 401 6.56 7.50 14.71
N HIS A 402 7.76 7.03 15.02
CA HIS A 402 7.99 6.24 16.25
C HIS A 402 7.91 7.09 17.51
N LEU A 403 8.33 8.35 17.46
CA LEU A 403 8.29 9.26 18.60
C LEU A 403 6.85 9.48 19.09
N PHE A 404 5.91 9.55 18.15
CA PHE A 404 4.52 9.88 18.45
C PHE A 404 3.58 8.69 18.30
N ALA A 405 4.11 7.49 18.09
CA ALA A 405 3.35 6.25 17.94
C ALA A 405 2.35 6.31 16.79
N TRP A 406 2.75 6.94 15.70
CA TRP A 406 1.97 7.02 14.45
C TRP A 406 2.37 5.90 13.50
N ASN A 407 1.53 5.61 12.51
CA ASN A 407 1.65 4.42 11.66
C ASN A 407 1.94 4.72 10.19
N ASP A 408 2.32 5.97 9.87
CA ASP A 408 2.70 6.36 8.50
C ASP A 408 1.58 6.05 7.50
N THR A 409 0.35 6.43 7.86
CA THR A 409 -0.82 6.19 7.02
C THR A 409 -1.19 7.40 6.16
N HIS A 410 -0.47 8.51 6.31
CA HIS A 410 -0.76 9.77 5.62
C HIS A 410 0.51 10.36 5.00
N LEU A 411 0.32 11.26 4.05
CA LEU A 411 1.42 12.00 3.42
C LEU A 411 2.03 13.01 4.38
N HIS A 412 3.27 13.41 4.10
CA HIS A 412 4.01 14.38 4.91
C HIS A 412 4.91 15.24 4.02
N GLU A 413 5.41 16.34 4.58
CA GLU A 413 6.46 17.14 3.95
C GLU A 413 7.35 17.80 4.99
N PHE A 414 8.59 18.05 4.61
CA PHE A 414 9.51 18.93 5.33
C PHE A 414 9.63 20.25 4.58
N MET A 415 9.84 21.34 5.33
CA MET A 415 10.04 22.66 4.71
C MET A 415 11.17 23.38 5.41
N VAL A 416 12.14 23.85 4.60
CA VAL A 416 13.22 24.73 5.04
C VAL A 416 12.80 26.14 4.68
N GLY A 417 12.80 27.04 5.68
CA GLY A 417 12.30 28.40 5.48
C GLY A 417 10.81 28.47 5.76
N THR A 418 10.17 29.54 5.30
CA THR A 418 8.76 29.80 5.54
C THR A 418 8.01 30.00 4.22
N ARG A 419 6.70 29.68 4.24
CA ARG A 419 5.85 29.93 3.08
C ARG A 419 5.78 31.42 2.77
N PRO A 420 5.67 31.81 1.49
CA PRO A 420 5.60 30.93 0.31
C PRO A 420 6.95 30.54 -0.31
N ALA A 421 8.06 31.12 0.18
CA ALA A 421 9.38 30.95 -0.42
C ALA A 421 10.17 29.75 0.11
N GLY A 422 9.64 29.04 1.10
CA GLY A 422 10.32 27.88 1.69
C GLY A 422 10.50 26.73 0.69
N VAL A 423 11.63 26.00 0.85
CA VAL A 423 11.93 24.84 0.02
C VAL A 423 11.28 23.60 0.65
N ARG A 424 10.50 22.89 -0.14
CA ARG A 424 9.73 21.73 0.32
C ARG A 424 10.39 20.44 -0.12
N TYR A 425 10.41 19.47 0.78
CA TYR A 425 10.89 18.10 0.55
C TYR A 425 9.80 17.12 0.97
N ALA A 426 9.55 16.11 0.15
CA ALA A 426 8.49 15.15 0.43
C ALA A 426 8.80 13.82 -0.24
N PRO A 427 8.08 12.74 0.10
CA PRO A 427 8.26 11.49 -0.63
C PRO A 427 7.86 11.65 -2.10
N ASP A 428 8.49 10.83 -2.95
CA ASP A 428 8.15 10.77 -4.37
C ASP A 428 6.80 10.04 -4.49
N HIS A 429 5.71 10.79 -4.59
CA HIS A 429 4.36 10.23 -4.60
C HIS A 429 3.48 10.98 -5.61
N PRO A 430 2.72 10.25 -6.44
CA PRO A 430 1.93 10.88 -7.51
C PRO A 430 0.93 11.95 -7.03
N GLU A 431 0.33 11.76 -5.86
CA GLU A 431 -0.64 12.73 -5.34
C GLU A 431 -0.03 14.11 -5.11
N LEU A 432 1.28 14.17 -4.84
CA LEU A 432 1.96 15.44 -4.58
C LEU A 432 2.22 16.24 -5.86
N GLU A 433 2.11 15.62 -7.02
CA GLU A 433 2.34 16.29 -8.30
C GLU A 433 1.18 17.20 -8.71
N HIS A 434 0.03 17.05 -8.08
CA HIS A 434 -1.19 17.75 -8.48
C HIS A 434 -1.41 19.09 -7.76
N PHE A 435 -0.54 19.46 -6.82
CA PHE A 435 -0.74 20.64 -5.97
C PHE A 435 0.39 21.67 -6.17
N GLY A 436 0.43 22.30 -7.34
CA GLY A 436 1.42 23.33 -7.65
C GLY A 436 2.77 22.74 -8.02
N GLU A 437 3.85 23.49 -7.73
CA GLU A 437 5.20 23.04 -8.01
C GLU A 437 5.53 21.83 -7.13
N PRO A 438 5.98 20.70 -7.71
CA PRO A 438 6.24 19.52 -6.90
C PRO A 438 7.39 19.73 -5.91
N PRO A 439 7.31 19.14 -4.71
CA PRO A 439 8.43 19.22 -3.76
C PRO A 439 9.63 18.42 -4.27
N LEU A 440 10.81 18.73 -3.70
CA LEU A 440 12.01 17.95 -3.94
C LEU A 440 11.89 16.59 -3.24
N ASP A 441 12.54 15.58 -3.79
CA ASP A 441 12.55 14.24 -3.20
C ASP A 441 13.35 14.27 -1.89
N GLU A 442 12.72 13.83 -0.81
CA GLU A 442 13.35 13.80 0.52
C GLU A 442 14.37 12.65 0.69
N TRP A 443 14.31 11.65 -0.20
CA TRP A 443 15.10 10.43 -0.02
C TRP A 443 16.59 10.71 0.07
N GLY A 444 17.18 10.33 1.22
CA GLY A 444 18.61 10.44 1.43
C GLY A 444 19.15 11.85 1.57
N VAL A 445 18.29 12.88 1.66
CA VAL A 445 18.73 14.26 1.86
C VAL A 445 19.30 14.39 3.27
N PRO A 446 20.60 14.65 3.45
CA PRO A 446 21.19 14.67 4.79
C PRO A 446 20.75 15.89 5.60
N LEU A 447 20.45 15.65 6.87
CA LEU A 447 20.00 16.70 7.77
C LEU A 447 21.02 17.84 7.87
N ASN A 448 22.32 17.53 7.87
CA ASN A 448 23.37 18.53 7.99
C ASN A 448 23.58 19.37 6.73
N THR A 449 22.90 19.07 5.63
CA THR A 449 22.87 19.98 4.47
C THR A 449 21.77 21.03 4.60
N LEU A 450 20.86 20.87 5.55
CA LEU A 450 19.73 21.78 5.77
C LEU A 450 19.86 22.57 7.07
N LEU A 451 20.42 21.95 8.11
CA LEU A 451 20.61 22.56 9.43
C LEU A 451 22.12 22.64 9.71
N HIS A 452 22.68 23.83 9.59
CA HIS A 452 24.15 24.04 9.67
C HIS A 452 24.63 24.44 11.06
N SER A 453 23.76 24.98 11.90
CA SER A 453 24.13 25.52 13.18
C SER A 453 23.02 25.42 14.19
N PRO A 454 23.30 25.46 15.49
CA PRO A 454 22.27 25.50 16.52
C PRO A 454 21.25 26.61 16.26
N TRP A 455 20.00 26.33 16.67
CA TRP A 455 18.83 27.23 16.57
C TRP A 455 18.36 27.47 15.14
N THR A 456 18.66 26.57 14.25
CA THR A 456 18.04 26.54 12.95
C THR A 456 16.82 25.59 12.96
N UNK A 457 15.79 25.84 12.25
CA UNK A 457 14.58 25.20 12.32
C UNK A 457 14.33 24.55 11.05
N LEU A 458 13.50 23.62 11.12
CA LEU A 458 12.93 22.84 10.00
C LEU A 458 11.46 22.57 10.37
N LEU A 459 10.54 22.75 9.42
CA LEU A 459 9.12 22.44 9.64
C LEU A 459 8.82 21.06 9.07
N TYR A 460 7.95 20.31 9.76
CA TYR A 460 7.47 19.02 9.29
C TYR A 460 5.95 18.99 9.47
N THR A 461 5.23 18.63 8.41
CA THR A 461 3.78 18.50 8.43
C THR A 461 3.41 17.06 8.10
N TYR A 462 2.63 16.44 8.96
CA TYR A 462 2.13 15.07 8.75
C TYR A 462 0.62 15.15 8.64
N ASP A 463 0.06 14.43 7.64
CA ASP A 463 -1.38 14.36 7.38
C ASP A 463 -1.95 15.73 7.03
N PHE A 464 -1.98 16.03 5.72
CA PHE A 464 -2.46 17.34 5.25
C PHE A 464 -3.93 17.62 5.59
N GLY A 465 -4.70 16.58 5.90
CA GLY A 465 -6.08 16.75 6.38
C GLY A 465 -6.15 17.23 7.82
N ASP A 466 -5.46 16.54 8.72
CA ASP A 466 -5.39 16.89 10.15
C ASP A 466 -4.36 17.98 10.43
N ASN A 467 -3.38 18.12 9.55
CA ASN A 467 -2.38 19.18 9.56
C ASN A 467 -1.56 19.20 10.87
N TRP A 468 -0.90 18.07 11.15
CA TRP A 468 -0.01 17.97 12.32
C TRP A 468 1.31 18.67 12.02
N GLU A 469 1.39 19.94 12.33
CA GLU A 469 2.60 20.74 12.12
C GLU A 469 3.57 20.57 13.28
N HIS A 470 4.85 20.41 12.96
CA HIS A 470 5.94 20.25 13.94
C HIS A 470 7.05 21.24 13.64
N THR A 471 7.61 21.82 14.69
CA THR A 471 8.85 22.61 14.59
C THR A 471 10.01 21.73 15.09
N LEU A 472 11.03 21.58 14.26
CA LEU A 472 12.24 20.84 14.57
C LEU A 472 13.37 21.85 14.70
N THR A 473 14.07 21.85 15.84
CA THR A 473 15.12 22.83 16.12
C THR A 473 16.40 22.11 16.53
N UNK A 474 17.57 22.24 15.96
CA UNK A 474 18.68 21.85 16.30
C UNK A 474 19.00 22.53 17.42
N GLU A 475 19.19 22.01 18.47
CA GLU A 475 19.61 22.68 19.70
C GLU A 475 21.12 22.60 19.91
N LYS A 476 21.70 21.44 19.63
CA LYS A 476 23.11 21.20 19.87
C LYS A 476 23.73 20.35 18.76
N ILE A 477 25.02 20.57 18.53
CA ILE A 477 25.85 19.67 17.73
C ILE A 477 26.86 19.04 18.69
N LEU A 478 26.78 17.71 18.81
CA LEU A 478 27.51 16.93 19.81
C LEU A 478 28.55 16.04 19.12
N PRO A 479 29.53 15.50 19.86
CA PRO A 479 30.43 14.50 19.30
C PRO A 479 29.71 13.27 18.79
N ALA A 480 30.35 12.56 17.86
CA ALA A 480 29.79 11.33 17.30
C ALA A 480 29.49 10.31 18.42
N ALA A 481 28.32 9.66 18.29
CA ALA A 481 27.92 8.59 19.19
C ALA A 481 28.47 7.25 18.68
N GLY A 482 28.55 6.27 19.58
CA GLY A 482 28.96 4.92 19.21
C GLY A 482 27.96 4.24 18.26
N PRO A 483 28.38 3.19 17.58
CA PRO A 483 27.50 2.48 16.65
C PRO A 483 26.24 1.92 17.35
N GLY A 484 25.13 1.97 16.66
CA GLY A 484 23.87 1.38 17.11
C GLY A 484 23.16 2.11 18.25
N LEU A 485 23.62 3.32 18.61
CA LEU A 485 23.03 4.07 19.73
C LEU A 485 21.94 5.07 19.28
N LEU A 486 21.90 5.41 18.00
CA LEU A 486 20.98 6.45 17.50
C LEU A 486 20.00 5.87 16.47
N PRO A 487 18.79 6.41 16.37
CA PRO A 487 18.22 7.55 17.09
C PRO A 487 17.92 7.22 18.56
N HIS A 488 17.98 8.24 19.42
CA HIS A 488 17.75 8.09 20.86
C HIS A 488 17.02 9.31 21.41
N CYS A 489 15.97 9.08 22.21
CA CYS A 489 15.21 10.15 22.84
C CYS A 489 15.77 10.42 24.24
N VAL A 490 16.13 11.68 24.49
CA VAL A 490 16.75 12.08 25.77
C VAL A 490 15.75 12.72 26.73
N ALA A 491 14.67 13.33 26.21
CA ALA A 491 13.66 14.01 27.03
C ALA A 491 12.39 14.25 26.23
N GLY A 492 11.32 14.60 26.92
CA GLY A 492 10.07 14.94 26.26
C GLY A 492 8.99 15.30 27.26
N SER A 493 7.83 15.67 26.74
CA SER A 493 6.64 15.94 27.53
C SER A 493 5.41 15.76 26.64
N GLY A 494 4.31 15.33 27.25
CA GLY A 494 3.01 15.28 26.59
C GLY A 494 2.70 13.94 25.96
N HIS A 495 1.45 13.52 26.13
CA HIS A 495 0.90 12.31 25.53
C HIS A 495 0.78 12.52 24.01
N PRO A 496 1.28 11.60 23.19
CA PRO A 496 1.17 11.79 21.74
C PRO A 496 -0.29 11.75 21.30
N PRO A 497 -0.71 12.65 20.41
CA PRO A 497 -2.08 12.59 19.88
C PRO A 497 -2.28 11.35 19.04
N GLN A 498 -3.52 10.84 19.07
CA GLN A 498 -3.88 9.69 18.24
C GLN A 498 -4.14 10.15 16.81
N GLU A 499 -3.74 9.34 15.84
CA GLU A 499 -4.00 9.64 14.42
C GLU A 499 -5.50 9.79 14.19
N ASP A 500 -5.84 10.56 13.18
CA ASP A 500 -7.22 10.77 12.72
C ASP A 500 -8.10 11.45 13.78
N SER A 501 -7.50 12.22 14.68
CA SER A 501 -8.24 12.93 15.70
C SER A 501 -8.68 14.36 15.36
N UNK A 502 -8.34 14.78 14.09
CA UNK A 502 -8.77 15.89 13.65
C UNK A 502 -7.97 16.99 13.86
N GLY A 503 -6.76 16.72 14.05
CA GLY A 503 -5.74 17.73 14.28
C GLY A 503 -5.62 18.16 15.74
N PRO A 504 -4.75 19.12 16.00
CA PRO A 504 -4.55 19.56 17.39
C PRO A 504 -5.81 19.94 18.13
N HIS A 505 -6.69 20.71 17.49
CA HIS A 505 -7.94 21.12 18.10
C HIS A 505 -8.86 19.91 18.36
N GLY A 506 -8.98 19.02 17.37
CA GLY A 506 -9.80 17.82 17.51
C GLY A 506 -9.28 16.89 18.59
N TRP A 507 -7.96 16.77 18.72
CA TRP A 507 -7.35 15.97 19.79
C TRP A 507 -7.71 16.53 21.16
N MET A 508 -7.53 17.84 21.37
CA MET A 508 -7.84 18.48 22.66
C MET A 508 -9.34 18.38 23.00
N GLU A 509 -10.18 18.51 21.99
CA GLU A 509 -11.63 18.36 22.14
C GLU A 509 -11.99 16.93 22.58
N LYS A 510 -11.39 15.92 21.96
CA LYS A 510 -11.64 14.52 22.33
C LYS A 510 -11.18 14.22 23.75
N LEU A 511 -10.03 14.75 24.16
CA LEU A 511 -9.59 14.59 25.54
C LEU A 511 -10.60 15.20 26.52
N ALA A 512 -11.10 16.40 26.24
CA ALA A 512 -12.09 17.07 27.08
C ALA A 512 -13.38 16.27 27.18
N ILE A 513 -13.88 15.78 26.04
CA ILE A 513 -15.10 14.97 26.00
C ILE A 513 -14.92 13.67 26.80
N SER A 514 -13.75 13.04 26.69
CA SER A 514 -13.48 11.76 27.39
C SER A 514 -13.54 11.88 28.92
N GLU A 515 -13.32 13.08 29.44
CA GLU A 515 -13.30 13.34 30.89
C GLU A 515 -14.66 13.82 31.43
N ASP A 516 -15.63 14.10 30.57
CA ASP A 516 -16.90 14.72 30.97
C ASP A 516 -18.10 13.86 30.56
N PRO A 517 -18.67 13.08 31.50
CA PRO A 517 -19.81 12.21 31.17
C PRO A 517 -21.09 12.95 30.72
N SER A 518 -21.15 14.27 30.90
CA SER A 518 -22.32 15.05 30.47
C SER A 518 -22.41 15.18 28.94
N TYR A 519 -21.30 14.97 28.22
CA TYR A 519 -21.34 14.94 26.76
C TYR A 519 -21.98 13.64 26.27
N SER A 520 -22.90 13.77 25.31
CA SER A 520 -23.56 12.58 24.72
C SER A 520 -22.56 11.65 24.03
N GLU A 521 -21.47 12.21 23.50
CA GLU A 521 -20.41 11.45 22.82
C GLU A 521 -19.35 10.87 23.74
N ASN A 522 -19.47 11.09 25.06
CA ASN A 522 -18.44 10.69 26.03
C ASN A 522 -18.05 9.20 25.90
N GLN A 523 -19.03 8.29 25.93
CA GLN A 523 -18.74 6.87 25.86
C GLN A 523 -18.13 6.49 24.49
N HIS A 524 -18.66 7.04 23.42
CA HIS A 524 -18.15 6.79 22.07
C HIS A 524 -16.69 7.23 21.94
N ILE A 525 -16.35 8.42 22.44
CA ILE A 525 -14.98 8.94 22.37
C ILE A 525 -14.06 8.11 23.27
N ARG A 526 -14.53 7.72 24.45
CA ARG A 526 -13.74 6.85 25.35
C ARG A 526 -13.44 5.51 24.68
N ASP A 527 -14.42 4.94 24.00
CA ASP A 527 -14.22 3.68 23.26
C ASP A 527 -13.21 3.88 22.11
N TRP A 528 -13.33 4.98 21.39
CA TRP A 528 -12.41 5.32 20.30
C TRP A 528 -10.97 5.49 20.80
N LEU A 529 -10.81 6.13 21.98
CA LEU A 529 -9.50 6.29 22.64
C LEU A 529 -9.01 5.00 23.29
N GLY A 530 -9.83 3.96 23.33
CA GLY A 530 -9.48 2.69 23.96
C GLY A 530 -9.48 2.74 25.49
N LEU A 531 -10.28 3.63 26.07
CA LEU A 531 -10.31 3.82 27.52
C LEU A 531 -11.39 2.95 28.17
N GLY A 532 -10.95 2.09 29.08
CA GLY A 532 -11.86 1.32 29.94
C GLY A 532 -12.41 2.15 31.08
N LYS A 533 -13.32 1.55 31.82
CA LYS A 533 -13.96 2.22 32.98
C LYS A 533 -12.90 2.72 33.97
N GLY A 534 -12.98 3.99 34.32
CA GLY A 534 -12.07 4.61 35.29
C GLY A 534 -10.72 5.00 34.72
N GLN A 535 -10.44 4.68 33.47
CA GLN A 535 -9.18 5.07 32.82
C GLN A 535 -9.29 6.47 32.25
N SER A 536 -8.17 7.19 32.22
CA SER A 536 -8.07 8.51 31.58
C SER A 536 -6.69 8.70 30.98
N ILE A 537 -6.59 9.65 30.05
CA ILE A 537 -5.33 10.05 29.45
C ILE A 537 -4.85 11.31 30.18
N ASP A 538 -3.64 11.24 30.73
CA ASP A 538 -2.96 12.43 31.25
C ASP A 538 -2.29 13.13 30.07
N PRO A 539 -2.77 14.31 29.66
CA PRO A 539 -2.21 14.96 28.48
C PRO A 539 -0.75 15.42 28.63
N ALA A 540 -0.24 15.48 29.86
CA ALA A 540 1.16 15.84 30.11
C ALA A 540 2.08 14.62 30.22
N ALA A 541 1.55 13.41 30.21
CA ALA A 541 2.34 12.20 30.44
C ALA A 541 3.36 11.92 29.34
N PHE A 542 4.54 11.51 29.74
CA PHE A 542 5.61 11.12 28.82
C PHE A 542 6.46 10.03 29.46
N ASN A 543 6.77 9.00 28.68
CA ASN A 543 7.60 7.87 29.14
C ASN A 543 8.76 7.68 28.19
N VAL A 544 9.95 8.14 28.60
CA VAL A 544 11.15 8.11 27.73
C VAL A 544 11.58 6.67 27.44
N ALA A 545 11.42 5.75 28.40
CA ALA A 545 11.80 4.36 28.20
C ALA A 545 10.96 3.69 27.11
N LEU A 546 9.65 3.95 27.11
CA LEU A 546 8.75 3.42 26.10
C LEU A 546 9.06 3.96 24.72
N VAL A 547 9.34 5.26 24.61
CA VAL A 547 9.72 5.88 23.33
C VAL A 547 11.01 5.26 22.80
N ASN A 548 12.03 5.08 23.67
CA ASN A 548 13.30 4.49 23.25
C ASN A 548 13.15 3.01 22.88
N GLN A 549 12.22 2.29 23.50
CA GLN A 549 11.92 0.93 23.09
C GLN A 549 11.42 0.90 21.65
N ARG A 550 10.57 1.84 21.28
CA ARG A 550 10.08 1.96 19.88
C ARG A 550 11.21 2.36 18.93
N LEU A 551 12.07 3.31 19.35
CA LEU A 551 13.18 3.78 18.51
C LEU A 551 14.23 2.70 18.27
N ALA A 552 14.36 1.73 19.18
CA ALA A 552 15.34 0.65 19.04
C ALA A 552 15.17 -0.12 17.73
N ALA A 553 13.94 -0.21 17.22
CA ALA A 553 13.64 -0.87 15.94
C ALA A 553 14.30 -0.16 14.75
N LEU A 554 14.63 1.13 14.88
CA LEU A 554 15.23 1.94 13.83
C LEU A 554 16.76 1.94 13.88
N ARG A 555 17.35 1.44 14.96
CA ARG A 555 18.81 1.45 15.11
C ARG A 555 19.42 0.37 14.25
N PRO A 556 20.60 0.63 13.65
CA PRO A 556 21.27 -0.40 12.85
C PRO A 556 21.59 -1.63 13.69
N ALA A 557 21.45 -2.81 13.08
CA ALA A 557 21.89 -4.05 13.72
C ALA A 557 23.42 -4.07 13.83
N HIS A 558 23.96 -4.64 14.91
CA HIS A 558 25.40 -4.79 15.13
C HIS A 558 25.98 -5.90 14.27
#